data_5ca8957e81eaae0bfe64414f60bbb736
#
_entry.id   5ca8957e81eaae0bfe64414f60bbb736
#
_cell.length_a   1.000
_cell.length_b   1.000
_cell.length_c   1.000
_cell.angle_alpha   90.00
_cell.angle_beta   90.00
_cell.angle_gamma   90.00
#
_symmetry.space_group_name_H-M   'P 1'
#
loop_
_entity.id
_entity.type
_entity.pdbx_description
1 polymer ?
#
loop_
_entity_poly.entity_id
_entity_poly.type
_entity_poly.pdbx_seq_one_letter_code
_entity_poly.pdbx_strand_id
1 'polypeptide(L)'
;ALAGRQLPPANQIYASPLLRCRETASLLFPSQPFEVVEDFRECDFGAFENHTYEELKDDPAYQLWLDTAGEIPPPGGESKAAQKIRTLGAFHSVISRHSAGTIALVVHGGTIMAILESLEPTHEFYRWQAENGCGWLCAWDGRSLTVIFSY
;
A
#
# COMPACT_ATOMS: atom_id res chain seq x y z
N ALA A 1 -6.62 13.32 14.07
CA ALA A 1 -6.50 14.15 12.87
C ALA A 1 -5.08 14.02 12.29
N LEU A 2 -4.96 13.92 10.95
CA LEU A 2 -3.67 13.78 10.25
C LEU A 2 -2.82 15.08 10.36
N ALA A 3 -3.47 16.23 10.36
CA ALA A 3 -2.82 17.52 10.53
C ALA A 3 -2.19 17.61 11.93
N GLY A 4 -0.86 17.79 11.98
CA GLY A 4 -0.09 17.91 13.21
C GLY A 4 0.67 16.62 13.62
N ARG A 5 0.63 15.56 12.85
CA ARG A 5 1.55 14.42 13.05
C ARG A 5 2.97 14.83 12.70
N GLN A 6 3.90 14.58 13.61
CA GLN A 6 5.33 14.76 13.34
C GLN A 6 5.85 13.56 12.56
N LEU A 7 5.84 13.69 11.24
CA LEU A 7 6.48 12.73 10.35
C LEU A 7 7.94 13.12 10.14
N PRO A 8 8.84 12.17 9.85
CA PRO A 8 10.19 12.51 9.42
C PRO A 8 10.14 13.38 8.16
N PRO A 9 11.04 14.33 8.01
CA PRO A 9 11.13 15.10 6.78
C PRO A 9 11.41 14.17 5.60
N ALA A 10 10.58 14.26 4.55
CA ALA A 10 10.76 13.51 3.33
C ALA A 10 11.45 14.36 2.27
N ASN A 11 12.42 13.76 1.56
CA ASN A 11 13.08 14.38 0.41
C ASN A 11 12.23 14.27 -0.85
N GLN A 12 11.50 13.17 -0.98
CA GLN A 12 10.59 12.89 -2.07
C GLN A 12 9.31 12.22 -1.57
N ILE A 13 8.20 12.52 -2.23
CA ILE A 13 6.88 12.00 -1.85
C ILE A 13 6.23 11.39 -3.09
N TYR A 14 5.75 10.18 -2.93
CA TYR A 14 5.01 9.45 -3.95
C TYR A 14 3.64 9.06 -3.41
N ALA A 15 2.62 9.15 -4.25
CA ALA A 15 1.27 8.82 -3.85
C ALA A 15 0.60 7.87 -4.85
N SER A 16 -0.31 7.04 -4.33
CA SER A 16 -1.27 6.33 -5.16
C SER A 16 -2.11 7.31 -6.00
N PRO A 17 -2.59 6.91 -7.18
CA PRO A 17 -3.47 7.75 -8.00
C PRO A 17 -4.83 8.03 -7.36
N LEU A 18 -5.28 7.19 -6.42
CA LEU A 18 -6.59 7.32 -5.82
C LEU A 18 -6.70 8.59 -4.96
N LEU A 19 -7.84 9.29 -5.09
CA LEU A 19 -8.07 10.61 -4.51
C LEU A 19 -7.72 10.67 -3.02
N ARG A 20 -8.15 9.68 -2.22
CA ARG A 20 -7.87 9.60 -0.79
C ARG A 20 -6.37 9.66 -0.44
N CYS A 21 -5.50 9.04 -1.24
CA CYS A 21 -4.05 9.09 -1.02
C CYS A 21 -3.45 10.44 -1.44
N ARG A 22 -3.93 11.02 -2.53
CA ARG A 22 -3.50 12.34 -3.00
C ARG A 22 -3.88 13.44 -2.01
N GLU A 23 -5.10 13.41 -1.48
CA GLU A 23 -5.56 14.32 -0.42
C GLU A 23 -4.74 14.12 0.86
N THR A 24 -4.50 12.87 1.26
CA THR A 24 -3.65 12.55 2.42
C THR A 24 -2.23 13.09 2.23
N ALA A 25 -1.62 12.92 1.05
CA ALA A 25 -0.31 13.46 0.75
C ALA A 25 -0.28 14.99 0.88
N SER A 26 -1.29 15.69 0.34
CA SER A 26 -1.41 17.14 0.47
C SER A 26 -1.58 17.63 1.92
N LEU A 27 -2.26 16.84 2.76
CA LEU A 27 -2.45 17.17 4.18
C LEU A 27 -1.21 16.89 5.03
N LEU A 28 -0.49 15.81 4.74
CA LEU A 28 0.72 15.43 5.49
C LEU A 28 1.94 16.27 5.07
N PHE A 29 2.00 16.69 3.82
CA PHE A 29 3.13 17.41 3.21
C PHE A 29 2.65 18.67 2.47
N PRO A 30 2.06 19.65 3.17
CA PRO A 30 1.35 20.76 2.54
C PRO A 30 2.23 21.69 1.71
N SER A 31 3.54 21.68 1.94
CA SER A 31 4.50 22.56 1.25
C SER A 31 5.39 21.83 0.24
N GLN A 32 5.11 20.54 -0.02
CA GLN A 32 5.94 19.74 -0.90
C GLN A 32 5.11 19.12 -2.04
N PRO A 33 5.62 19.12 -3.28
CA PRO A 33 5.01 18.40 -4.37
C PRO A 33 5.15 16.87 -4.16
N PHE A 34 4.24 16.11 -4.71
CA PHE A 34 4.33 14.65 -4.77
C PHE A 34 4.13 14.16 -6.19
N GLU A 35 4.72 13.03 -6.51
CA GLU A 35 4.55 12.32 -7.76
C GLU A 35 3.50 11.23 -7.61
N VAL A 36 2.59 11.12 -8.58
CA VAL A 36 1.60 10.04 -8.63
C VAL A 36 2.18 8.83 -9.34
N VAL A 37 2.09 7.66 -8.70
CA VAL A 37 2.55 6.38 -9.25
C VAL A 37 1.34 5.46 -9.42
N GLU A 38 0.96 5.19 -10.67
CA GLU A 38 -0.24 4.40 -11.01
C GLU A 38 -0.25 3.02 -10.37
N ASP A 39 0.90 2.36 -10.36
CA ASP A 39 1.04 1.01 -9.82
C ASP A 39 1.03 0.94 -8.27
N PHE A 40 0.90 2.06 -7.58
CA PHE A 40 0.59 2.12 -6.16
C PHE A 40 -0.91 2.15 -5.85
N ARG A 41 -1.80 2.00 -6.83
CA ARG A 41 -3.24 1.87 -6.58
C ARG A 41 -3.55 0.67 -5.68
N GLU A 42 -4.67 0.70 -4.98
CA GLU A 42 -5.14 -0.42 -4.18
C GLU A 42 -5.47 -1.63 -5.07
N CYS A 43 -5.62 -2.80 -4.47
CA CYS A 43 -6.12 -3.97 -5.15
C CYS A 43 -7.47 -3.64 -5.82
N ASP A 44 -7.63 -4.09 -7.04
CA ASP A 44 -8.91 -4.00 -7.73
C ASP A 44 -9.80 -5.18 -7.30
N PHE A 45 -10.82 -4.89 -6.51
CA PHE A 45 -11.76 -5.89 -6.04
C PHE A 45 -12.90 -6.18 -7.05
N GLY A 46 -12.86 -5.58 -8.25
CA GLY A 46 -13.79 -5.86 -9.34
C GLY A 46 -15.25 -5.80 -8.90
N ALA A 47 -15.99 -6.89 -9.11
CA ALA A 47 -17.40 -6.97 -8.75
C ALA A 47 -17.70 -6.85 -7.25
N PHE A 48 -16.68 -6.94 -6.38
CA PHE A 48 -16.86 -6.77 -4.94
C PHE A 48 -16.71 -5.33 -4.45
N GLU A 49 -16.30 -4.41 -5.33
CA GLU A 49 -16.15 -3.00 -4.98
C GLU A 49 -17.46 -2.37 -4.50
N ASN A 50 -17.36 -1.58 -3.43
CA ASN A 50 -18.48 -0.87 -2.79
C ASN A 50 -19.59 -1.77 -2.21
N HIS A 51 -19.33 -3.05 -2.04
CA HIS A 51 -20.23 -3.97 -1.37
C HIS A 51 -19.75 -4.27 0.05
N THR A 52 -20.72 -4.51 0.93
CA THR A 52 -20.46 -4.96 2.31
C THR A 52 -20.36 -6.48 2.38
N TYR A 53 -19.77 -7.00 3.46
CA TYR A 53 -19.76 -8.42 3.76
C TYR A 53 -21.17 -9.02 3.74
N GLU A 54 -22.16 -8.34 4.32
CA GLU A 54 -23.53 -8.83 4.39
C GLU A 54 -24.19 -8.98 3.01
N GLU A 55 -23.80 -8.16 2.04
CA GLU A 55 -24.28 -8.24 0.67
C GLU A 55 -23.60 -9.36 -0.13
N LEU A 56 -22.36 -9.68 0.21
CA LEU A 56 -21.55 -10.67 -0.53
C LEU A 56 -21.45 -12.05 0.14
N LYS A 57 -21.83 -12.18 1.41
CA LYS A 57 -21.59 -13.41 2.20
C LYS A 57 -22.18 -14.70 1.59
N ASP A 58 -23.25 -14.59 0.82
CA ASP A 58 -23.91 -15.72 0.16
C ASP A 58 -23.51 -15.84 -1.33
N ASP A 59 -22.62 -14.97 -1.83
CA ASP A 59 -22.11 -15.06 -3.20
C ASP A 59 -21.01 -16.14 -3.29
N PRO A 60 -21.18 -17.17 -4.15
CA PRO A 60 -20.19 -18.23 -4.28
C PRO A 60 -18.81 -17.76 -4.74
N ALA A 61 -18.74 -16.70 -5.57
CA ALA A 61 -17.46 -16.12 -6.02
C ALA A 61 -16.74 -15.42 -4.87
N TYR A 62 -17.50 -14.75 -4.00
CA TYR A 62 -16.95 -14.10 -2.81
C TYR A 62 -16.44 -15.13 -1.78
N GLN A 63 -17.21 -16.22 -1.55
CA GLN A 63 -16.78 -17.31 -0.68
C GLN A 63 -15.49 -17.97 -1.20
N LEU A 64 -15.42 -18.23 -2.50
CA LEU A 64 -14.20 -18.78 -3.12
C LEU A 64 -13.00 -17.84 -2.96
N TRP A 65 -13.22 -16.52 -3.11
CA TRP A 65 -12.18 -15.52 -2.89
C TRP A 65 -11.68 -15.52 -1.45
N LEU A 66 -12.59 -15.65 -0.46
CA LEU A 66 -12.22 -15.76 0.96
C LEU A 66 -11.45 -17.07 1.24
N ASP A 67 -11.95 -18.20 0.75
CA ASP A 67 -11.36 -19.53 0.97
C ASP A 67 -9.94 -19.65 0.38
N THR A 68 -9.69 -18.92 -0.70
CA THR A 68 -8.37 -18.86 -1.35
C THR A 68 -7.50 -17.70 -0.88
N ALA A 69 -7.95 -16.95 0.14
CA ALA A 69 -7.25 -15.75 0.64
C ALA A 69 -6.84 -14.76 -0.48
N GLY A 70 -7.67 -14.62 -1.51
CA GLY A 70 -7.45 -13.68 -2.62
C GLY A 70 -6.52 -14.21 -3.72
N GLU A 71 -6.11 -15.47 -3.69
CA GLU A 71 -5.30 -16.08 -4.78
C GLU A 71 -6.11 -16.18 -6.08
N ILE A 72 -7.39 -16.52 -5.98
CA ILE A 72 -8.32 -16.41 -7.11
C ILE A 72 -8.85 -14.98 -7.13
N PRO A 73 -8.72 -14.25 -8.25
CA PRO A 73 -9.17 -12.87 -8.30
C PRO A 73 -10.69 -12.75 -8.21
N PRO A 74 -11.22 -11.65 -7.68
CA PRO A 74 -12.63 -11.31 -7.80
C PRO A 74 -13.04 -11.22 -9.28
N PRO A 75 -14.31 -11.45 -9.64
CA PRO A 75 -14.77 -11.27 -11.02
C PRO A 75 -14.47 -9.84 -11.51
N GLY A 76 -13.70 -9.73 -12.61
CA GLY A 76 -13.28 -8.45 -13.17
C GLY A 76 -12.21 -7.69 -12.36
N GLY A 77 -11.68 -8.30 -11.30
CA GLY A 77 -10.68 -7.69 -10.43
C GLY A 77 -9.28 -8.30 -10.55
N GLU A 78 -8.45 -8.02 -9.58
CA GLU A 78 -7.03 -8.39 -9.52
C GLU A 78 -6.76 -9.46 -8.45
N SER A 79 -5.89 -10.44 -8.74
CA SER A 79 -5.44 -11.39 -7.72
C SER A 79 -4.42 -10.74 -6.77
N LYS A 80 -4.30 -11.29 -5.56
CA LYS A 80 -3.28 -10.88 -4.60
C LYS A 80 -1.86 -10.96 -5.20
N ALA A 81 -1.57 -12.00 -5.97
CA ALA A 81 -0.29 -12.19 -6.65
C ALA A 81 -0.03 -11.09 -7.70
N ALA A 82 -1.03 -10.74 -8.51
CA ALA A 82 -0.90 -9.68 -9.52
C ALA A 82 -0.67 -8.31 -8.86
N GLN A 83 -1.45 -7.98 -7.83
CA GLN A 83 -1.25 -6.76 -7.03
C GLN A 83 0.17 -6.69 -6.47
N LYS A 84 0.65 -7.78 -5.86
CA LYS A 84 1.99 -7.86 -5.27
C LYS A 84 3.08 -7.60 -6.30
N ILE A 85 3.03 -8.25 -7.46
CA ILE A 85 4.00 -8.07 -8.53
C ILE A 85 4.04 -6.61 -9.00
N ARG A 86 2.88 -6.00 -9.26
CA ARG A 86 2.76 -4.61 -9.71
C ARG A 86 3.31 -3.65 -8.65
N THR A 87 2.91 -3.82 -7.40
CA THR A 87 3.32 -2.98 -6.27
C THR A 87 4.82 -3.03 -6.03
N LEU A 88 5.44 -4.22 -6.07
CA LEU A 88 6.89 -4.37 -5.91
C LEU A 88 7.66 -3.78 -7.09
N GLY A 89 7.15 -3.93 -8.31
CA GLY A 89 7.72 -3.28 -9.50
C GLY A 89 7.76 -1.76 -9.34
N ALA A 90 6.64 -1.16 -8.89
CA ALA A 90 6.56 0.27 -8.60
C ALA A 90 7.52 0.69 -7.48
N PHE A 91 7.58 -0.07 -6.37
CA PHE A 91 8.50 0.19 -5.26
C PHE A 91 9.95 0.23 -5.75
N HIS A 92 10.42 -0.82 -6.43
CA HIS A 92 11.79 -0.88 -6.93
C HIS A 92 12.08 0.22 -7.96
N SER A 93 11.14 0.54 -8.83
CA SER A 93 11.26 1.64 -9.79
C SER A 93 11.45 2.99 -9.09
N VAL A 94 10.68 3.26 -8.03
CA VAL A 94 10.80 4.48 -7.23
C VAL A 94 12.13 4.52 -6.50
N ILE A 95 12.46 3.47 -5.73
CA ILE A 95 13.67 3.44 -4.89
C ILE A 95 14.94 3.54 -5.74
N SER A 96 14.99 2.90 -6.91
CA SER A 96 16.19 2.93 -7.79
C SER A 96 16.53 4.32 -8.32
N ARG A 97 15.62 5.28 -8.26
CA ARG A 97 15.87 6.68 -8.65
C ARG A 97 16.61 7.49 -7.59
N HIS A 98 16.81 6.93 -6.41
CA HIS A 98 17.39 7.63 -5.27
C HIS A 98 18.56 6.85 -4.68
N SER A 99 19.69 7.53 -4.50
CA SER A 99 20.88 6.94 -3.87
C SER A 99 20.91 7.08 -2.35
N ALA A 100 20.15 8.03 -1.80
CA ALA A 100 20.05 8.32 -0.37
C ALA A 100 18.84 9.24 -0.09
N GLY A 101 18.48 9.36 1.19
CA GLY A 101 17.43 10.26 1.67
C GLY A 101 16.21 9.53 2.18
N THR A 102 15.19 10.29 2.54
CA THR A 102 13.91 9.79 3.04
C THR A 102 12.84 9.93 1.96
N ILE A 103 12.16 8.83 1.66
CA ILE A 103 11.08 8.77 0.69
C ILE A 103 9.78 8.49 1.43
N ALA A 104 8.76 9.28 1.19
CA ALA A 104 7.41 9.00 1.69
C ALA A 104 6.56 8.37 0.59
N LEU A 105 5.91 7.26 0.93
CA LEU A 105 4.91 6.59 0.09
C LEU A 105 3.54 6.75 0.74
N VAL A 106 2.62 7.46 0.10
CA VAL A 106 1.24 7.62 0.57
C VAL A 106 0.34 6.70 -0.23
N VAL A 107 0.09 5.54 0.33
CA VAL A 107 -0.48 4.39 -0.36
C VAL A 107 -1.59 3.72 0.48
N HIS A 108 -1.98 2.51 0.18
CA HIS A 108 -3.07 1.77 0.79
C HIS A 108 -2.59 0.66 1.69
N GLY A 109 -3.48 0.15 2.56
CA GLY A 109 -3.17 -0.95 3.45
C GLY A 109 -2.66 -2.20 2.71
N GLY A 110 -3.33 -2.61 1.64
CA GLY A 110 -2.91 -3.73 0.81
C GLY A 110 -1.53 -3.52 0.16
N THR A 111 -1.26 -2.31 -0.30
CA THR A 111 0.04 -1.91 -0.87
C THR A 111 1.16 -1.99 0.19
N ILE A 112 0.91 -1.45 1.40
CA ILE A 112 1.87 -1.52 2.53
C ILE A 112 2.17 -2.99 2.89
N MET A 113 1.12 -3.79 3.07
CA MET A 113 1.25 -5.20 3.42
C MET A 113 2.03 -5.98 2.36
N ALA A 114 1.78 -5.75 1.07
CA ALA A 114 2.48 -6.41 -0.02
C ALA A 114 3.98 -6.07 -0.06
N ILE A 115 4.35 -4.82 0.17
CA ILE A 115 5.75 -4.38 0.21
C ILE A 115 6.46 -4.99 1.41
N LEU A 116 5.89 -4.86 2.61
CA LEU A 116 6.55 -5.31 3.84
C LEU A 116 6.61 -6.83 3.93
N GLU A 117 5.53 -7.56 3.57
CA GLU A 117 5.59 -9.03 3.49
C GLU A 117 6.72 -9.52 2.58
N SER A 118 6.99 -8.80 1.51
CA SER A 118 7.96 -9.24 0.52
C SER A 118 9.40 -8.89 0.86
N LEU A 119 9.61 -7.76 1.52
CA LEU A 119 10.95 -7.16 1.71
C LEU A 119 11.41 -7.14 3.16
N GLU A 120 10.53 -7.37 4.12
CA GLU A 120 10.87 -7.50 5.54
C GLU A 120 11.12 -9.00 5.86
N PRO A 121 12.17 -9.33 6.63
CA PRO A 121 12.61 -10.73 6.78
C PRO A 121 11.61 -11.72 7.40
N THR A 122 10.58 -11.26 8.11
CA THR A 122 9.58 -12.17 8.70
C THR A 122 8.56 -12.71 7.71
N HIS A 123 8.34 -12.01 6.59
CA HIS A 123 7.40 -12.38 5.54
C HIS A 123 5.94 -12.62 6.02
N GLU A 124 5.48 -11.86 7.02
CA GLU A 124 4.13 -11.96 7.59
C GLU A 124 3.21 -10.86 7.05
N PHE A 125 2.24 -11.22 6.18
CA PHE A 125 1.39 -10.24 5.48
C PHE A 125 0.54 -9.39 6.45
N TYR A 126 -0.30 -10.01 7.26
CA TYR A 126 -1.25 -9.29 8.13
C TYR A 126 -0.60 -8.56 9.30
N ARG A 127 0.64 -8.87 9.64
CA ARG A 127 1.42 -8.13 10.64
C ARG A 127 1.56 -6.65 10.28
N TRP A 128 1.54 -6.32 9.02
CA TRP A 128 1.79 -4.98 8.50
C TRP A 128 0.52 -4.19 8.20
N GLN A 129 -0.63 -4.67 8.67
CA GLN A 129 -1.88 -3.94 8.57
C GLN A 129 -1.77 -2.63 9.35
N ALA A 130 -2.02 -1.51 8.67
CA ALA A 130 -2.01 -0.18 9.26
C ALA A 130 -3.44 0.36 9.35
N GLU A 131 -3.75 1.04 10.44
CA GLU A 131 -4.99 1.83 10.55
C GLU A 131 -4.95 3.02 9.58
N ASN A 132 -6.12 3.59 9.29
CA ASN A 132 -6.22 4.75 8.41
C ASN A 132 -5.38 5.92 8.93
N GLY A 133 -4.50 6.43 8.09
CA GLY A 133 -3.58 7.51 8.44
C GLY A 133 -2.40 7.09 9.31
N CYS A 134 -2.19 5.80 9.51
CA CYS A 134 -1.01 5.23 10.15
C CYS A 134 -0.06 4.63 9.11
N GLY A 135 1.16 4.31 9.54
CA GLY A 135 2.17 3.75 8.64
C GLY A 135 3.45 3.36 9.37
N TRP A 136 4.47 3.05 8.60
CA TRP A 136 5.72 2.50 9.06
C TRP A 136 6.91 3.33 8.56
N LEU A 137 7.86 3.63 9.44
CA LEU A 137 9.19 4.10 9.06
C LEU A 137 10.10 2.89 8.93
N CYS A 138 10.73 2.76 7.76
CA CYS A 138 11.61 1.63 7.46
C CYS A 138 12.97 2.15 6.98
N ALA A 139 14.03 1.39 7.27
CA ALA A 139 15.32 1.52 6.61
C ALA A 139 15.39 0.55 5.43
N TRP A 140 15.90 1.03 4.31
CA TRP A 140 16.18 0.24 3.11
C TRP A 140 17.68 0.05 2.93
N ASP A 141 18.16 -1.19 2.86
CA ASP A 141 19.58 -1.54 2.71
C ASP A 141 20.00 -1.88 1.28
N GLY A 142 19.08 -1.73 0.31
CA GLY A 142 19.27 -2.12 -1.09
C GLY A 142 18.67 -3.49 -1.42
N ARG A 143 18.24 -4.27 -0.42
CA ARG A 143 17.69 -5.61 -0.60
C ARG A 143 16.45 -5.87 0.27
N SER A 144 16.46 -5.40 1.51
CA SER A 144 15.42 -5.65 2.50
C SER A 144 15.01 -4.37 3.23
N LEU A 145 13.80 -4.38 3.82
CA LEU A 145 13.30 -3.34 4.68
C LEU A 145 13.44 -3.78 6.15
N THR A 146 13.92 -2.88 6.99
CA THR A 146 13.88 -3.04 8.44
C THR A 146 12.93 -2.01 9.02
N VAL A 147 11.87 -2.45 9.69
CA VAL A 147 10.92 -1.55 10.37
C VAL A 147 11.58 -0.93 11.59
N ILE A 148 11.58 0.40 11.66
CA ILE A 148 12.16 1.19 12.74
C ILE A 148 11.07 1.63 13.71
N PHE A 149 9.94 2.13 13.18
CA PHE A 149 8.89 2.75 13.97
C PHE A 149 7.52 2.66 13.26
N SER A 150 6.43 2.68 14.03
CA SER A 150 5.05 2.81 13.54
C SER A 150 4.46 4.17 13.96
N TYR A 151 3.66 4.77 13.10
CA TYR A 151 2.97 6.05 13.32
C TYR A 151 1.49 5.82 13.62
#